data_510d5819e6a42e5527987022bc899186
#
_entry.id   510d5819e6a42e5527987022bc899186
#
_cell.length_a   1.000
_cell.length_b   1.000
_cell.length_c   1.000
_cell.angle_alpha   90.00
_cell.angle_beta   90.00
_cell.angle_gamma   90.00
#
_symmetry.space_group_name_H-M   'P 1'
#
loop_
_entity.id
_entity.type
_entity.pdbx_description
1 polymer ?
#
loop_
_entity_poly.entity_id
_entity_poly.type
_entity_poly.pdbx_seq_one_letter_code
_entity_poly.pdbx_strand_id
1 'polypeptide(L)'
;MNTVNLSKLVLSSYFFDLLAQENIHFEQIFSDNPALAAFGVSVIDRDLSTFFESQSKKKNWLIILDQLSFSDITPFLGQLFENVIVIDAWTGVSSFGRKFVPELRFLEGAEDVVFPLDLQSFLRALTTCKSALIPLTAQEIPENIYESASEEVFQIVDKHLVDHSDFLSLTTLEHPELLLIGMGCYFEEYVKLSQLLDTCPERIALGVLWKTTALGFDSVQRLVKDAKKIGICIDHESQSALAYFRRYLHDKPIFMITPDYKKLTTFAPEWQLEQVSFDASLLLERSLKLLV
;
A
#
# COMPACT_ATOMS: atom_id res chain seq x y z
N MET A 1 -7.29 -17.12 -12.92
CA MET A 1 -6.25 -16.27 -12.33
C MET A 1 -6.21 -16.59 -10.85
N ASN A 2 -5.06 -16.95 -10.31
CA ASN A 2 -4.92 -17.22 -8.89
C ASN A 2 -4.77 -15.86 -8.18
N THR A 3 -5.63 -15.62 -7.21
CA THR A 3 -5.56 -14.43 -6.38
C THR A 3 -5.35 -14.79 -4.91
N VAL A 4 -4.76 -13.91 -4.15
CA VAL A 4 -4.52 -14.08 -2.73
C VAL A 4 -4.99 -12.86 -1.95
N ASN A 5 -5.69 -13.08 -0.85
CA ASN A 5 -5.98 -12.04 0.12
C ASN A 5 -4.84 -11.98 1.13
N LEU A 6 -3.97 -10.99 1.01
CA LEU A 6 -2.78 -10.88 1.86
C LEU A 6 -3.12 -10.73 3.34
N SER A 7 -4.20 -10.00 3.68
CA SER A 7 -4.60 -9.86 5.07
C SER A 7 -4.98 -11.19 5.70
N LYS A 8 -5.68 -12.06 4.95
CA LYS A 8 -6.00 -13.42 5.42
C LYS A 8 -4.76 -14.32 5.41
N LEU A 9 -3.90 -14.16 4.41
CA LEU A 9 -2.66 -14.95 4.32
C LEU A 9 -1.81 -14.76 5.56
N VAL A 10 -1.47 -13.53 5.93
CA VAL A 10 -0.54 -13.25 7.05
C VAL A 10 -1.08 -13.67 8.42
N LEU A 11 -2.38 -13.88 8.52
CA LEU A 11 -3.05 -14.39 9.72
C LEU A 11 -3.26 -15.92 9.71
N SER A 12 -2.64 -16.63 8.77
CA SER A 12 -2.77 -18.07 8.60
C SER A 12 -1.46 -18.84 8.85
N SER A 13 -1.55 -20.16 9.09
CA SER A 13 -0.36 -21.03 9.16
C SER A 13 0.45 -21.04 7.88
N TYR A 14 -0.24 -20.93 6.74
CA TYR A 14 0.40 -20.96 5.42
C TYR A 14 1.41 -19.82 5.23
N PHE A 15 1.20 -18.67 5.87
CA PHE A 15 2.18 -17.57 5.83
C PHE A 15 3.52 -17.97 6.44
N PHE A 16 3.51 -18.64 7.58
CA PHE A 16 4.74 -19.08 8.25
C PHE A 16 5.45 -20.19 7.46
N ASP A 17 4.68 -21.08 6.83
CA ASP A 17 5.23 -22.08 5.91
C ASP A 17 5.90 -21.39 4.70
N LEU A 18 5.27 -20.34 4.17
CA LEU A 18 5.78 -19.57 3.06
C LEU A 18 7.07 -18.81 3.43
N LEU A 19 7.13 -18.18 4.60
CA LEU A 19 8.37 -17.56 5.11
C LEU A 19 9.52 -18.57 5.16
N ALA A 20 9.24 -19.80 5.64
CA ALA A 20 10.24 -20.86 5.73
C ALA A 20 10.68 -21.34 4.33
N GLN A 21 9.75 -21.52 3.39
CA GLN A 21 10.04 -21.92 2.00
C GLN A 21 10.92 -20.90 1.27
N GLU A 22 10.63 -19.61 1.47
CA GLU A 22 11.36 -18.49 0.85
C GLU A 22 12.63 -18.11 1.63
N ASN A 23 12.98 -18.84 2.69
CA ASN A 23 14.10 -18.56 3.58
C ASN A 23 14.08 -17.14 4.17
N ILE A 24 12.90 -16.62 4.47
CA ILE A 24 12.71 -15.32 5.10
C ILE A 24 12.74 -15.49 6.62
N HIS A 25 13.73 -14.91 7.28
CA HIS A 25 13.93 -15.09 8.71
C HIS A 25 13.83 -13.78 9.48
N PHE A 26 13.01 -13.80 10.53
CA PHE A 26 12.94 -12.75 11.55
C PHE A 26 13.45 -13.31 12.89
N GLU A 27 14.18 -12.51 13.64
CA GLU A 27 14.62 -12.92 14.98
C GLU A 27 13.46 -13.01 15.96
N GLN A 28 12.45 -12.16 15.78
CA GLN A 28 11.19 -12.22 16.52
C GLN A 28 10.01 -11.81 15.63
N ILE A 29 8.88 -12.48 15.83
CA ILE A 29 7.61 -12.16 15.20
C ILE A 29 6.62 -11.87 16.33
N PHE A 30 5.96 -10.71 16.23
CA PHE A 30 4.96 -10.25 17.18
C PHE A 30 3.61 -10.10 16.52
N SER A 31 2.52 -10.32 17.25
CA SER A 31 1.17 -10.02 16.80
C SER A 31 0.25 -9.71 17.98
N ASP A 32 -0.72 -8.86 17.75
CA ASP A 32 -1.85 -8.64 18.64
C ASP A 32 -2.96 -9.70 18.49
N ASN A 33 -2.81 -10.63 17.53
CA ASN A 33 -3.72 -11.77 17.37
C ASN A 33 -3.20 -12.99 18.16
N PRO A 34 -3.87 -13.37 19.26
CA PRO A 34 -3.40 -14.48 20.11
C PRO A 34 -3.47 -15.84 19.41
N ALA A 35 -4.26 -15.99 18.32
CA ALA A 35 -4.32 -17.24 17.58
C ALA A 35 -2.98 -17.56 16.89
N LEU A 36 -2.15 -16.56 16.59
CA LEU A 36 -0.84 -16.75 15.97
C LEU A 36 0.22 -17.31 16.94
N ALA A 37 -0.04 -17.33 18.26
CA ALA A 37 0.87 -17.92 19.24
C ALA A 37 1.15 -19.41 18.96
N ALA A 38 0.21 -20.12 18.34
CA ALA A 38 0.39 -21.52 17.93
C ALA A 38 1.54 -21.72 16.91
N PHE A 39 1.96 -20.66 16.23
CA PHE A 39 3.04 -20.66 15.23
C PHE A 39 4.34 -20.04 15.76
N GLY A 40 4.49 -19.90 17.08
CA GLY A 40 5.70 -19.32 17.70
C GLY A 40 5.73 -17.80 17.69
N VAL A 41 4.62 -17.14 17.38
CA VAL A 41 4.52 -15.68 17.40
C VAL A 41 4.31 -15.21 18.84
N SER A 42 5.07 -14.19 19.26
CA SER A 42 4.89 -13.54 20.56
C SER A 42 3.69 -12.61 20.55
N VAL A 43 2.76 -12.81 21.48
CA VAL A 43 1.57 -11.98 21.57
C VAL A 43 1.89 -10.63 22.18
N ILE A 44 1.47 -9.56 21.51
CA ILE A 44 1.61 -8.19 22.01
C ILE A 44 0.65 -8.00 23.18
N ASP A 45 1.19 -7.58 24.33
CA ASP A 45 0.38 -7.29 25.51
C ASP A 45 -0.46 -6.00 25.29
N ARG A 46 -1.58 -5.91 26.01
CA ARG A 46 -2.41 -4.69 26.03
C ARG A 46 -1.70 -3.48 26.62
N ASP A 47 -0.76 -3.69 27.54
CA ASP A 47 0.14 -2.65 28.01
C ASP A 47 1.32 -2.50 27.05
N LEU A 48 1.09 -1.76 25.97
CA LEU A 48 2.05 -1.53 24.90
C LEU A 48 3.34 -0.88 25.42
N SER A 49 3.25 0.03 26.40
CA SER A 49 4.41 0.70 26.97
C SER A 49 5.36 -0.33 27.62
N THR A 50 4.86 -1.07 28.58
CA THR A 50 5.64 -2.12 29.26
C THR A 50 6.14 -3.18 28.28
N PHE A 51 5.29 -3.57 27.31
CA PHE A 51 5.68 -4.57 26.31
C PHE A 51 6.89 -4.10 25.50
N PHE A 52 6.82 -2.92 24.85
CA PHE A 52 7.91 -2.45 23.98
C PHE A 52 9.16 -2.01 24.77
N GLU A 53 9.03 -1.48 25.98
CA GLU A 53 10.16 -1.15 26.85
C GLU A 53 10.96 -2.39 27.27
N SER A 54 10.30 -3.55 27.42
CA SER A 54 10.95 -4.81 27.79
C SER A 54 11.74 -5.45 26.65
N GLN A 55 11.53 -5.02 25.41
CA GLN A 55 12.14 -5.64 24.24
C GLN A 55 13.55 -5.10 23.97
N SER A 56 14.41 -5.96 23.42
CA SER A 56 15.79 -5.60 23.02
C SER A 56 15.81 -4.80 21.72
N LYS A 57 16.46 -3.64 21.72
CA LYS A 57 16.42 -2.62 20.67
C LYS A 57 17.15 -2.93 19.33
N LYS A 58 17.68 -4.15 19.10
CA LYS A 58 18.56 -4.41 17.95
C LYS A 58 18.23 -5.72 17.22
N LYS A 59 16.97 -5.94 16.90
CA LYS A 59 16.58 -7.21 16.29
C LYS A 59 15.76 -7.01 15.04
N ASN A 60 15.90 -7.92 14.08
CA ASN A 60 15.07 -8.00 12.89
C ASN A 60 13.67 -8.49 13.28
N TRP A 61 12.71 -7.59 13.39
CA TRP A 61 11.37 -7.87 13.86
C TRP A 61 10.36 -7.82 12.74
N LEU A 62 9.40 -8.74 12.82
CA LEU A 62 8.15 -8.65 12.08
C LEU A 62 7.02 -8.42 13.08
N ILE A 63 6.21 -7.39 12.87
CA ILE A 63 5.02 -7.10 13.67
C ILE A 63 3.81 -7.24 12.75
N ILE A 64 2.86 -8.11 13.11
CA ILE A 64 1.61 -8.34 12.38
C ILE A 64 0.47 -7.82 13.23
N LEU A 65 -0.19 -6.77 12.75
CA LEU A 65 -1.32 -6.13 13.42
C LEU A 65 -2.63 -6.62 12.80
N ASP A 66 -3.55 -7.10 13.64
CA ASP A 66 -4.89 -7.58 13.26
C ASP A 66 -6.00 -6.73 13.89
N GLN A 67 -5.89 -6.41 15.17
CA GLN A 67 -6.87 -5.63 15.94
C GLN A 67 -6.36 -4.21 16.25
N LEU A 68 -5.07 -4.07 16.52
CA LEU A 68 -4.42 -2.78 16.67
C LEU A 68 -4.17 -2.16 15.29
N SER A 69 -4.18 -0.84 15.25
CA SER A 69 -3.71 -0.09 14.09
C SER A 69 -2.22 0.27 14.25
N PHE A 70 -1.57 0.60 13.15
CA PHE A 70 -0.20 1.12 13.20
C PHE A 70 -0.08 2.34 14.11
N SER A 71 -1.10 3.22 14.16
CA SER A 71 -1.12 4.38 15.04
C SER A 71 -1.08 4.03 16.53
N ASP A 72 -1.60 2.88 16.92
CA ASP A 72 -1.61 2.46 18.32
C ASP A 72 -0.19 2.11 18.80
N ILE A 73 0.66 1.58 17.93
CA ILE A 73 2.03 1.16 18.26
C ILE A 73 3.11 2.19 17.92
N THR A 74 2.84 3.14 17.02
CA THR A 74 3.80 4.14 16.57
C THR A 74 4.51 4.89 17.70
N PRO A 75 3.85 5.32 18.80
CA PRO A 75 4.53 6.03 19.89
C PRO A 75 5.68 5.22 20.51
N PHE A 76 5.61 3.90 20.44
CA PHE A 76 6.58 2.98 21.03
C PHE A 76 7.67 2.56 20.05
N LEU A 77 7.43 2.71 18.75
CA LEU A 77 8.36 2.28 17.70
C LEU A 77 9.45 3.32 17.39
N GLY A 78 9.29 4.58 17.76
CA GLY A 78 10.13 5.70 17.37
C GLY A 78 11.64 5.58 17.69
N GLN A 79 12.07 4.58 18.47
CA GLN A 79 13.47 4.25 18.74
C GLN A 79 13.86 2.86 18.21
N LEU A 80 12.96 2.13 17.58
CA LEU A 80 13.12 0.72 17.22
C LEU A 80 13.19 0.48 15.71
N PHE A 81 12.99 1.53 14.90
CA PHE A 81 12.77 1.43 13.46
C PHE A 81 13.98 0.98 12.61
N GLU A 82 15.13 0.72 13.20
CA GLU A 82 16.28 0.35 12.37
C GLU A 82 16.20 -1.04 11.73
N ASN A 83 15.29 -1.93 12.15
CA ASN A 83 15.07 -3.25 11.55
C ASN A 83 13.69 -3.81 11.93
N VAL A 84 12.63 -3.08 11.62
CA VAL A 84 11.26 -3.49 11.94
C VAL A 84 10.37 -3.40 10.71
N ILE A 85 9.78 -4.51 10.32
CA ILE A 85 8.71 -4.54 9.33
C ILE A 85 7.37 -4.66 10.07
N VAL A 86 6.47 -3.73 9.81
CA VAL A 86 5.11 -3.77 10.35
C VAL A 86 4.15 -4.09 9.23
N ILE A 87 3.41 -5.18 9.35
CA ILE A 87 2.28 -5.52 8.49
C ILE A 87 1.01 -5.10 9.22
N ASP A 88 0.30 -4.14 8.66
CA ASP A 88 -1.04 -3.78 9.13
C ASP A 88 -2.06 -4.61 8.36
N ALA A 89 -2.39 -5.78 8.92
CA ALA A 89 -3.33 -6.75 8.33
C ALA A 89 -4.77 -6.52 8.77
N TRP A 90 -5.04 -5.43 9.47
CA TRP A 90 -6.37 -5.16 9.99
C TRP A 90 -7.43 -5.21 8.89
N THR A 91 -8.32 -6.19 9.00
CA THR A 91 -9.38 -6.49 8.02
C THR A 91 -10.75 -5.94 8.41
N GLY A 92 -10.83 -5.23 9.54
CA GLY A 92 -12.08 -4.69 10.02
C GLY A 92 -12.73 -3.77 8.99
N VAL A 93 -13.97 -4.06 8.67
CA VAL A 93 -14.79 -3.38 7.67
C VAL A 93 -15.03 -1.90 8.01
N SER A 94 -14.51 -1.44 9.11
CA SER A 94 -15.15 -0.30 9.74
C SER A 94 -14.26 0.79 10.27
N SER A 95 -12.99 0.72 10.26
CA SER A 95 -12.32 1.89 10.75
C SER A 95 -12.06 2.84 9.62
N PHE A 96 -12.98 3.69 9.50
CA PHE A 96 -12.92 4.90 8.76
C PHE A 96 -11.53 5.51 8.87
N GLY A 97 -10.77 5.42 7.80
CA GLY A 97 -9.48 6.07 7.72
C GLY A 97 -8.35 5.53 8.58
N ARG A 98 -8.49 4.41 9.24
CA ARG A 98 -7.38 3.85 10.01
C ARG A 98 -6.36 3.09 9.15
N LYS A 99 -6.76 2.50 8.04
CA LYS A 99 -5.89 1.66 7.20
C LYS A 99 -4.91 2.43 6.34
N PHE A 100 -5.34 3.54 5.84
CA PHE A 100 -4.54 4.28 4.90
C PHE A 100 -4.04 5.55 5.54
N VAL A 101 -2.81 5.56 5.97
CA VAL A 101 -2.07 6.79 5.91
C VAL A 101 -2.33 7.84 6.99
N PRO A 102 -3.30 7.78 7.92
CA PRO A 102 -3.35 8.84 8.92
C PRO A 102 -1.99 9.13 9.51
N GLU A 103 -1.16 8.10 9.52
CA GLU A 103 0.07 8.07 10.29
C GLU A 103 1.35 8.08 9.43
N LEU A 104 1.27 8.32 8.12
CA LEU A 104 2.48 8.48 7.29
C LEU A 104 3.41 9.59 7.81
N ARG A 105 2.88 10.59 8.52
CA ARG A 105 3.68 11.61 9.18
C ARG A 105 4.60 11.08 10.28
N PHE A 106 4.23 9.93 10.90
CA PHE A 106 5.02 9.29 11.96
C PHE A 106 6.11 8.39 11.39
N LEU A 107 6.08 8.15 10.09
CA LEU A 107 7.10 7.42 9.36
C LEU A 107 8.31 8.29 9.01
N GLU A 108 8.48 9.45 9.64
CA GLU A 108 9.72 10.23 9.60
C GLU A 108 10.89 9.46 10.23
N GLY A 109 11.22 8.32 9.71
CA GLY A 109 12.23 7.38 10.22
C GLY A 109 12.00 5.98 9.72
N ALA A 110 10.80 5.63 9.25
CA ALA A 110 10.60 4.42 8.47
C ALA A 110 11.13 4.66 7.05
N GLU A 111 11.94 3.75 6.56
CA GLU A 111 12.52 3.89 5.23
C GLU A 111 11.43 3.86 4.16
N ASP A 112 10.38 3.02 4.34
CA ASP A 112 9.35 2.81 3.33
C ASP A 112 7.94 2.57 3.85
N VAL A 113 6.94 3.02 3.08
CA VAL A 113 5.61 2.41 3.06
C VAL A 113 5.48 1.63 1.76
N VAL A 114 5.15 0.36 1.86
CA VAL A 114 5.11 -0.58 0.74
C VAL A 114 3.67 -0.97 0.44
N PHE A 115 3.28 -0.84 -0.81
CA PHE A 115 1.96 -1.22 -1.33
C PHE A 115 2.14 -2.41 -2.28
N PRO A 116 2.04 -3.66 -1.82
CA PRO A 116 2.28 -4.83 -2.65
C PRO A 116 1.40 -4.86 -3.90
N LEU A 117 2.02 -5.14 -5.06
CA LEU A 117 1.34 -5.30 -6.34
C LEU A 117 0.78 -6.72 -6.49
N ASP A 118 1.52 -7.68 -5.95
CA ASP A 118 1.26 -9.11 -5.98
C ASP A 118 1.96 -9.81 -4.80
N LEU A 119 1.77 -11.13 -4.70
CA LEU A 119 2.42 -11.93 -3.67
C LEU A 119 3.95 -11.85 -3.74
N GLN A 120 4.53 -11.82 -4.94
CA GLN A 120 5.98 -11.78 -5.12
C GLN A 120 6.57 -10.46 -4.63
N SER A 121 5.94 -9.34 -4.96
CA SER A 121 6.36 -8.02 -4.47
C SER A 121 6.21 -7.90 -2.94
N PHE A 122 5.19 -8.54 -2.36
CA PHE A 122 5.03 -8.63 -0.91
C PHE A 122 6.19 -9.39 -0.26
N LEU A 123 6.52 -10.59 -0.73
CA LEU A 123 7.63 -11.40 -0.21
C LEU A 123 8.98 -10.68 -0.40
N ARG A 124 9.15 -10.02 -1.54
CA ARG A 124 10.33 -9.19 -1.80
C ARG A 124 10.46 -8.06 -0.80
N ALA A 125 9.36 -7.38 -0.42
CA ALA A 125 9.41 -6.35 0.61
C ALA A 125 9.92 -6.90 1.95
N LEU A 126 9.49 -8.11 2.34
CA LEU A 126 9.93 -8.76 3.58
C LEU A 126 11.43 -9.11 3.57
N THR A 127 12.04 -9.27 2.40
CA THR A 127 13.47 -9.61 2.27
C THR A 127 14.36 -8.41 2.04
N THR A 128 13.87 -7.35 1.38
CA THR A 128 14.71 -6.24 0.92
C THR A 128 14.59 -4.98 1.79
N CYS A 129 13.44 -4.77 2.44
CA CYS A 129 13.27 -3.61 3.31
C CYS A 129 13.88 -3.88 4.69
N LYS A 130 14.61 -2.90 5.21
CA LYS A 130 15.09 -2.94 6.61
C LYS A 130 14.00 -2.50 7.57
N SER A 131 13.33 -1.41 7.22
CA SER A 131 12.22 -0.87 7.98
C SER A 131 11.11 -0.49 7.03
N ALA A 132 9.93 -1.04 7.23
CA ALA A 132 8.79 -0.76 6.37
C ALA A 132 7.46 -0.88 7.12
N LEU A 133 6.48 -0.10 6.67
CA LEU A 133 5.07 -0.33 6.91
C LEU A 133 4.45 -0.93 5.65
N ILE A 134 3.78 -2.05 5.79
CA ILE A 134 3.03 -2.72 4.72
C ILE A 134 1.55 -2.71 5.10
N PRO A 135 0.79 -1.68 4.70
CA PRO A 135 -0.64 -1.66 4.92
C PRO A 135 -1.31 -2.63 3.95
N LEU A 136 -2.04 -3.60 4.48
CA LEU A 136 -2.79 -4.56 3.68
C LEU A 136 -4.27 -4.17 3.61
N THR A 137 -4.87 -4.40 2.46
CA THR A 137 -6.30 -4.24 2.26
C THR A 137 -7.01 -5.59 2.30
N ALA A 138 -8.32 -5.56 2.44
CA ALA A 138 -9.14 -6.78 2.31
C ALA A 138 -9.27 -7.27 0.85
N GLN A 139 -8.70 -6.53 -0.10
CA GLN A 139 -8.73 -6.89 -1.52
C GLN A 139 -7.84 -8.09 -1.82
N GLU A 140 -8.26 -8.85 -2.82
CA GLU A 140 -7.44 -9.89 -3.42
C GLU A 140 -6.47 -9.26 -4.42
N ILE A 141 -5.23 -9.69 -4.38
CA ILE A 141 -4.20 -9.32 -5.34
C ILE A 141 -3.75 -10.57 -6.10
N PRO A 142 -3.20 -10.45 -7.32
CA PRO A 142 -2.69 -11.61 -8.05
C PRO A 142 -1.53 -12.27 -7.30
N GLU A 143 -1.37 -13.58 -7.45
CA GLU A 143 -0.16 -14.26 -7.01
C GLU A 143 1.06 -13.75 -7.77
N ASN A 144 0.86 -13.45 -9.07
CA ASN A 144 1.89 -12.92 -9.94
C ASN A 144 1.27 -11.95 -10.95
N ILE A 145 1.75 -10.71 -10.97
CA ILE A 145 1.26 -9.69 -11.90
C ILE A 145 1.52 -10.01 -13.36
N TYR A 146 2.55 -10.80 -13.65
CA TYR A 146 2.87 -11.23 -15.01
C TYR A 146 1.81 -12.16 -15.62
N GLU A 147 1.05 -12.87 -14.80
CA GLU A 147 -0.02 -13.76 -15.28
C GLU A 147 -1.31 -12.98 -15.57
N SER A 148 -1.44 -11.76 -15.03
CA SER A 148 -2.65 -10.95 -15.11
C SER A 148 -2.61 -9.89 -16.20
N ALA A 149 -1.44 -9.51 -16.65
CA ALA A 149 -1.24 -8.41 -17.58
C ALA A 149 -1.43 -8.82 -19.05
N SER A 150 -1.97 -7.92 -19.88
CA SER A 150 -1.89 -8.06 -21.33
C SER A 150 -0.42 -8.03 -21.79
N GLU A 151 -0.13 -8.53 -22.99
CA GLU A 151 1.25 -8.60 -23.49
C GLU A 151 1.94 -7.23 -23.54
N GLU A 152 1.20 -6.16 -23.84
CA GLU A 152 1.71 -4.79 -23.86
C GLU A 152 2.02 -4.27 -22.44
N VAL A 153 1.13 -4.51 -21.49
CA VAL A 153 1.35 -4.17 -20.08
C VAL A 153 2.46 -5.03 -19.49
N PHE A 154 2.55 -6.31 -19.90
CA PHE A 154 3.63 -7.20 -19.52
C PHE A 154 5.00 -6.61 -19.89
N GLN A 155 5.18 -6.08 -21.10
CA GLN A 155 6.43 -5.46 -21.52
C GLN A 155 6.78 -4.22 -20.67
N ILE A 156 5.79 -3.41 -20.31
CA ILE A 156 5.98 -2.25 -19.44
C ILE A 156 6.37 -2.69 -18.03
N VAL A 157 5.63 -3.64 -17.48
CA VAL A 157 5.87 -4.21 -16.15
C VAL A 157 7.25 -4.88 -16.09
N ASP A 158 7.59 -5.73 -17.06
CA ASP A 158 8.86 -6.44 -17.11
C ASP A 158 10.04 -5.47 -17.12
N LYS A 159 9.99 -4.46 -17.98
CA LYS A 159 11.03 -3.44 -18.04
C LYS A 159 11.25 -2.72 -16.71
N HIS A 160 10.15 -2.33 -16.03
CA HIS A 160 10.25 -1.57 -14.79
C HIS A 160 10.58 -2.43 -13.57
N LEU A 161 10.12 -3.68 -13.53
CA LEU A 161 10.48 -4.59 -12.44
C LEU A 161 11.91 -5.11 -12.55
N VAL A 162 12.40 -5.34 -13.77
CA VAL A 162 13.82 -5.68 -14.00
C VAL A 162 14.73 -4.55 -13.60
N ASP A 163 14.35 -3.30 -13.86
CA ASP A 163 15.09 -2.11 -13.45
C ASP A 163 14.94 -1.80 -11.94
N HIS A 164 14.28 -2.68 -11.19
CA HIS A 164 13.99 -2.50 -9.75
C HIS A 164 13.29 -1.17 -9.42
N SER A 165 12.51 -0.64 -10.32
CA SER A 165 11.81 0.61 -10.07
C SER A 165 10.66 0.40 -9.09
N ASP A 166 10.65 1.21 -8.03
CA ASP A 166 9.60 1.19 -7.02
C ASP A 166 8.35 2.01 -7.45
N PHE A 167 8.36 2.50 -8.70
CA PHE A 167 7.27 3.20 -9.36
C PHE A 167 7.11 2.69 -10.80
N LEU A 168 5.94 2.17 -11.11
CA LEU A 168 5.60 1.57 -12.39
C LEU A 168 4.82 2.55 -13.25
N SER A 169 5.39 3.01 -14.37
CA SER A 169 4.65 3.83 -15.34
C SER A 169 3.85 2.94 -16.28
N LEU A 170 2.52 3.00 -16.22
CA LEU A 170 1.62 2.24 -17.07
C LEU A 170 1.27 2.99 -18.38
N THR A 171 1.62 4.27 -18.48
CA THR A 171 1.44 5.07 -19.69
C THR A 171 2.72 5.83 -20.00
N THR A 172 3.00 6.04 -21.29
CA THR A 172 4.24 6.70 -21.78
C THR A 172 3.99 8.14 -22.26
N LEU A 173 3.15 8.89 -21.59
CA LEU A 173 2.74 10.21 -22.02
C LEU A 173 3.73 11.28 -21.54
N GLU A 174 4.26 12.08 -22.45
CA GLU A 174 5.04 13.28 -22.14
C GLU A 174 4.11 14.47 -21.86
N HIS A 175 4.43 15.26 -20.84
CA HIS A 175 3.69 16.46 -20.43
C HIS A 175 2.18 16.21 -20.22
N PRO A 176 1.80 15.33 -19.30
CA PRO A 176 0.40 15.04 -19.03
C PRO A 176 -0.31 16.25 -18.41
N GLU A 177 -1.60 16.38 -18.68
CA GLU A 177 -2.45 17.34 -17.97
C GLU A 177 -2.77 16.86 -16.58
N LEU A 178 -2.94 15.55 -16.42
CA LEU A 178 -3.16 14.86 -15.14
C LEU A 178 -2.22 13.67 -15.02
N LEU A 179 -1.45 13.61 -13.94
CA LEU A 179 -0.71 12.41 -13.53
C LEU A 179 -1.50 11.70 -12.43
N LEU A 180 -1.94 10.48 -12.70
CA LEU A 180 -2.53 9.59 -11.70
C LEU A 180 -1.43 8.77 -11.04
N ILE A 181 -1.43 8.73 -9.71
CA ILE A 181 -0.56 7.90 -8.90
C ILE A 181 -1.43 6.90 -8.15
N GLY A 182 -1.37 5.64 -8.57
CA GLY A 182 -2.09 4.54 -7.94
C GLY A 182 -1.26 3.86 -6.86
N MET A 183 -1.92 3.26 -5.86
CA MET A 183 -1.29 2.39 -4.88
C MET A 183 -1.37 0.93 -5.34
N GLY A 184 -0.34 0.13 -5.05
CA GLY A 184 -0.19 -1.21 -5.60
C GLY A 184 -1.38 -2.16 -5.41
N CYS A 185 -2.10 -2.02 -4.33
CA CYS A 185 -3.24 -2.88 -3.98
C CYS A 185 -4.41 -2.89 -5.00
N TYR A 186 -4.46 -1.91 -5.91
CA TYR A 186 -5.46 -1.85 -6.99
C TYR A 186 -4.86 -2.07 -8.37
N PHE A 187 -3.74 -2.77 -8.45
CA PHE A 187 -2.95 -2.90 -9.68
C PHE A 187 -3.76 -3.37 -10.89
N GLU A 188 -4.63 -4.38 -10.72
CA GLU A 188 -5.48 -4.87 -11.82
C GLU A 188 -6.40 -3.80 -12.39
N GLU A 189 -6.95 -2.94 -11.54
CA GLU A 189 -7.82 -1.85 -11.99
C GLU A 189 -7.03 -0.76 -12.71
N TYR A 190 -5.77 -0.53 -12.31
CA TYR A 190 -4.89 0.41 -13.01
C TYR A 190 -4.48 -0.14 -14.39
N VAL A 191 -4.27 -1.44 -14.52
CA VAL A 191 -4.03 -2.08 -15.82
C VAL A 191 -5.23 -1.88 -16.76
N LYS A 192 -6.46 -2.13 -16.27
CA LYS A 192 -7.68 -1.87 -17.05
C LYS A 192 -7.82 -0.39 -17.40
N LEU A 193 -7.51 0.50 -16.44
CA LEU A 193 -7.54 1.94 -16.67
C LEU A 193 -6.54 2.38 -17.74
N SER A 194 -5.32 1.84 -17.75
CA SER A 194 -4.32 2.17 -18.79
C SER A 194 -4.84 1.87 -20.19
N GLN A 195 -5.52 0.74 -20.37
CA GLN A 195 -6.14 0.35 -21.64
C GLN A 195 -7.29 1.31 -22.07
N LEU A 196 -8.06 1.80 -21.08
CA LEU A 196 -9.09 2.81 -21.37
C LEU A 196 -8.46 4.16 -21.75
N LEU A 197 -7.35 4.52 -21.11
CA LEU A 197 -6.63 5.76 -21.39
C LEU A 197 -6.01 5.80 -22.79
N ASP A 198 -5.63 4.66 -23.35
CA ASP A 198 -5.11 4.57 -24.72
C ASP A 198 -6.13 5.02 -25.78
N THR A 199 -7.42 4.92 -25.46
CA THR A 199 -8.53 5.34 -26.33
C THR A 199 -9.06 6.75 -25.99
N CYS A 200 -8.53 7.36 -24.95
CA CYS A 200 -8.97 8.63 -24.41
C CYS A 200 -8.17 9.79 -25.05
N PRO A 201 -8.83 10.84 -25.56
CA PRO A 201 -8.12 12.00 -26.14
C PRO A 201 -7.42 12.85 -25.07
N GLU A 202 -7.78 12.70 -23.83
CA GLU A 202 -7.25 13.45 -22.72
C GLU A 202 -5.84 12.97 -22.35
N ARG A 203 -5.00 13.94 -21.98
CA ARG A 203 -3.59 13.69 -21.64
C ARG A 203 -3.46 13.29 -20.17
N ILE A 204 -3.82 12.05 -19.87
CA ILE A 204 -3.73 11.47 -18.53
C ILE A 204 -2.61 10.43 -18.51
N ALA A 205 -1.59 10.65 -17.67
CA ALA A 205 -0.57 9.67 -17.37
C ALA A 205 -0.94 8.87 -16.11
N LEU A 206 -0.56 7.61 -16.06
CA LEU A 206 -0.82 6.71 -14.95
C LEU A 206 0.47 6.01 -14.52
N GLY A 207 0.75 6.09 -13.22
CA GLY A 207 1.82 5.33 -12.58
C GLY A 207 1.34 4.65 -11.31
N VAL A 208 1.95 3.52 -10.97
CA VAL A 208 1.64 2.76 -9.76
C VAL A 208 2.83 2.79 -8.82
N LEU A 209 2.56 3.20 -7.58
CA LEU A 209 3.54 3.31 -6.53
C LEU A 209 3.60 1.99 -5.75
N TRP A 210 4.78 1.36 -5.75
CA TRP A 210 5.05 0.21 -4.90
C TRP A 210 5.67 0.65 -3.57
N LYS A 211 6.62 1.58 -3.59
CA LYS A 211 7.22 2.15 -2.38
C LYS A 211 7.16 3.67 -2.36
N THR A 212 6.91 4.23 -1.21
CA THR A 212 6.80 5.70 -1.08
C THR A 212 8.09 6.45 -1.35
N THR A 213 9.25 5.84 -1.09
CA THR A 213 10.56 6.42 -1.42
C THR A 213 10.74 6.69 -2.91
N ALA A 214 10.06 5.94 -3.77
CA ALA A 214 10.11 6.16 -5.22
C ALA A 214 9.61 7.54 -5.65
N LEU A 215 8.78 8.19 -4.86
CA LEU A 215 8.34 9.57 -5.13
C LEU A 215 9.52 10.56 -5.18
N GLY A 216 10.62 10.26 -4.50
CA GLY A 216 11.85 11.07 -4.52
C GLY A 216 12.76 10.81 -5.72
N PHE A 217 12.50 9.79 -6.54
CA PHE A 217 13.37 9.44 -7.66
C PHE A 217 13.27 10.46 -8.81
N ASP A 218 14.39 10.78 -9.44
CA ASP A 218 14.47 11.76 -10.52
C ASP A 218 13.52 11.47 -11.69
N SER A 219 13.27 10.19 -11.99
CA SER A 219 12.32 9.76 -13.03
C SER A 219 10.89 10.14 -12.68
N VAL A 220 10.47 9.89 -11.43
CA VAL A 220 9.14 10.24 -10.94
C VAL A 220 9.01 11.75 -10.80
N GLN A 221 10.04 12.42 -10.28
CA GLN A 221 10.07 13.87 -10.14
C GLN A 221 9.97 14.61 -11.50
N ARG A 222 10.50 14.04 -12.56
CA ARG A 222 10.29 14.57 -13.92
C ARG A 222 8.84 14.49 -14.34
N LEU A 223 8.19 13.33 -14.17
CA LEU A 223 6.75 13.16 -14.45
C LEU A 223 5.89 14.13 -13.64
N VAL A 224 6.17 14.26 -12.34
CA VAL A 224 5.49 15.21 -11.45
C VAL A 224 5.66 16.64 -11.95
N LYS A 225 6.88 17.04 -12.34
CA LYS A 225 7.17 18.39 -12.83
C LYS A 225 6.43 18.71 -14.13
N ASP A 226 6.33 17.75 -15.03
CA ASP A 226 5.70 17.90 -16.33
C ASP A 226 4.18 17.90 -16.26
N ALA A 227 3.59 17.27 -15.26
CA ALA A 227 2.15 17.25 -15.07
C ALA A 227 1.59 18.60 -14.60
N LYS A 228 0.37 18.95 -15.05
CA LYS A 228 -0.33 20.14 -14.57
C LYS A 228 -1.08 19.91 -13.26
N LYS A 229 -1.67 18.75 -13.10
CA LYS A 229 -2.45 18.32 -11.93
C LYS A 229 -2.03 16.91 -11.52
N ILE A 230 -2.20 16.53 -10.26
CA ILE A 230 -1.89 15.19 -9.75
C ILE A 230 -3.11 14.61 -9.06
N GLY A 231 -3.50 13.40 -9.47
CA GLY A 231 -4.51 12.59 -8.81
C GLY A 231 -3.87 11.44 -8.05
N ILE A 232 -4.17 11.29 -6.76
CA ILE A 232 -3.69 10.19 -5.94
C ILE A 232 -4.85 9.25 -5.69
N CYS A 233 -4.74 8.02 -6.20
CA CYS A 233 -5.73 6.97 -6.00
C CYS A 233 -5.42 6.25 -4.69
N ILE A 234 -6.25 6.45 -3.69
CA ILE A 234 -6.04 5.99 -2.32
C ILE A 234 -7.36 5.52 -1.71
N ASP A 235 -7.27 4.55 -0.82
CA ASP A 235 -8.45 3.93 -0.19
C ASP A 235 -9.29 4.92 0.62
N HIS A 236 -8.64 5.89 1.21
CA HIS A 236 -9.31 6.86 2.07
C HIS A 236 -8.66 8.22 2.01
N GLU A 237 -9.49 9.26 1.94
CA GLU A 237 -9.04 10.64 2.00
C GLU A 237 -8.55 11.00 3.40
N SER A 238 -7.31 11.45 3.51
CA SER A 238 -6.68 11.84 4.76
C SER A 238 -5.82 13.08 4.56
N GLN A 239 -5.96 14.04 5.47
CA GLN A 239 -5.10 15.23 5.46
C GLN A 239 -3.64 14.89 5.72
N SER A 240 -3.36 13.86 6.52
CA SER A 240 -2.00 13.38 6.78
C SER A 240 -1.37 12.80 5.52
N ALA A 241 -2.14 12.03 4.74
CA ALA A 241 -1.72 11.55 3.44
C ALA A 241 -1.39 12.69 2.49
N LEU A 242 -2.29 13.66 2.39
CA LEU A 242 -2.08 14.83 1.56
C LEU A 242 -0.83 15.61 1.98
N ALA A 243 -0.61 15.78 3.29
CA ALA A 243 0.58 16.45 3.81
C ALA A 243 1.87 15.69 3.49
N TYR A 244 1.83 14.34 3.56
CA TYR A 244 2.95 13.51 3.17
C TYR A 244 3.28 13.65 1.67
N PHE A 245 2.29 13.49 0.81
CA PHE A 245 2.48 13.59 -0.63
C PHE A 245 2.94 14.99 -1.07
N ARG A 246 2.48 16.06 -0.42
CA ARG A 246 2.93 17.43 -0.69
C ARG A 246 4.43 17.63 -0.57
N ARG A 247 5.13 16.87 0.25
CA ARG A 247 6.60 16.93 0.38
C ARG A 247 7.31 16.57 -0.93
N TYR A 248 6.71 15.68 -1.73
CA TYR A 248 7.30 15.16 -2.96
C TYR A 248 6.69 15.78 -4.22
N LEU A 249 5.45 16.27 -4.14
CA LEU A 249 4.68 16.68 -5.31
C LEU A 249 4.67 18.20 -5.53
N HIS A 250 5.48 18.92 -4.77
CA HIS A 250 5.66 20.37 -4.88
C HIS A 250 4.34 21.17 -4.78
N ASP A 251 4.27 22.31 -5.48
CA ASP A 251 3.11 23.21 -5.46
C ASP A 251 2.03 22.83 -6.50
N LYS A 252 2.02 21.59 -6.94
CA LYS A 252 1.01 21.12 -7.90
C LYS A 252 -0.36 20.97 -7.21
N PRO A 253 -1.46 21.22 -7.93
CA PRO A 253 -2.78 20.83 -7.46
C PRO A 253 -2.86 19.31 -7.28
N ILE A 254 -3.14 18.87 -6.05
CA ILE A 254 -3.25 17.45 -5.70
C ILE A 254 -4.70 17.14 -5.36
N PHE A 255 -5.23 16.10 -5.97
CA PHE A 255 -6.57 15.59 -5.76
C PHE A 255 -6.52 14.16 -5.26
N MET A 256 -7.38 13.81 -4.30
CA MET A 256 -7.52 12.43 -3.84
C MET A 256 -8.69 11.77 -4.56
N ILE A 257 -8.47 10.57 -5.08
CA ILE A 257 -9.48 9.72 -5.70
C ILE A 257 -9.66 8.51 -4.80
N THR A 258 -10.85 8.38 -4.21
CA THR A 258 -11.17 7.33 -3.24
C THR A 258 -12.26 6.41 -3.77
N PRO A 259 -12.35 5.17 -3.27
CA PRO A 259 -13.48 4.28 -3.54
C PRO A 259 -14.82 4.89 -3.12
N ASP A 260 -15.89 4.39 -3.70
CA ASP A 260 -17.23 4.64 -3.17
C ASP A 260 -17.53 3.65 -2.03
N TYR A 261 -18.21 4.15 -1.01
CA TYR A 261 -18.58 3.39 0.17
C TYR A 261 -20.07 3.51 0.45
N LYS A 262 -20.67 2.47 1.00
CA LYS A 262 -22.04 2.50 1.55
C LYS A 262 -22.02 2.01 3.00
N LYS A 263 -22.97 2.47 3.80
CA LYS A 263 -23.23 1.88 5.12
C LYS A 263 -23.70 0.45 4.97
N LEU A 264 -23.12 -0.47 5.75
CA LEU A 264 -23.53 -1.89 5.75
C LEU A 264 -24.96 -2.07 6.26
N THR A 265 -25.33 -1.34 7.30
CA THR A 265 -26.70 -1.35 7.84
C THR A 265 -27.09 0.00 8.42
N THR A 266 -28.39 0.27 8.53
CA THR A 266 -28.92 1.48 9.16
C THR A 266 -28.61 1.59 10.65
N PHE A 267 -28.32 0.47 11.31
CA PHE A 267 -27.99 0.40 12.73
C PHE A 267 -26.48 0.28 12.98
N ALA A 268 -25.71 0.13 11.93
CA ALA A 268 -24.26 0.07 12.06
C ALA A 268 -23.71 1.45 12.46
N PRO A 269 -22.70 1.50 13.31
CA PRO A 269 -21.96 2.72 13.55
C PRO A 269 -21.51 3.35 12.23
N GLU A 270 -21.38 4.68 12.20
CA GLU A 270 -21.07 5.41 10.95
C GLU A 270 -19.76 4.98 10.27
N TRP A 271 -18.86 4.39 11.03
CA TRP A 271 -17.59 3.83 10.53
C TRP A 271 -17.70 2.42 9.91
N GLN A 272 -18.86 1.76 9.98
CA GLN A 272 -19.08 0.49 9.30
C GLN A 272 -19.53 0.76 7.86
N LEU A 273 -18.55 0.67 6.96
CA LEU A 273 -18.73 0.93 5.54
C LEU A 273 -18.27 -0.29 4.74
N GLU A 274 -18.93 -0.52 3.62
CA GLU A 274 -18.51 -1.48 2.61
C GLU A 274 -18.06 -0.72 1.38
N GLN A 275 -16.88 -1.05 0.86
CA GLN A 275 -16.43 -0.55 -0.43
C GLN A 275 -17.36 -1.05 -1.53
N VAL A 276 -17.95 -0.15 -2.29
CA VAL A 276 -18.90 -0.49 -3.35
C VAL A 276 -18.25 -0.50 -4.72
N SER A 277 -17.30 0.40 -4.92
CA SER A 277 -16.69 0.59 -6.23
C SER A 277 -15.30 1.24 -6.09
N PHE A 278 -14.34 0.69 -6.77
CA PHE A 278 -13.05 1.29 -7.09
C PHE A 278 -12.49 0.59 -8.31
N ASP A 279 -13.22 0.71 -9.41
CA ASP A 279 -12.89 0.09 -10.68
C ASP A 279 -12.33 1.10 -11.69
N ALA A 280 -11.81 0.61 -12.79
CA ALA A 280 -11.20 1.42 -13.84
C ALA A 280 -12.16 2.47 -14.42
N SER A 281 -13.45 2.16 -14.51
CA SER A 281 -14.46 3.08 -15.04
C SER A 281 -14.70 4.26 -14.10
N LEU A 282 -14.81 4.00 -12.80
CA LEU A 282 -14.90 5.05 -11.77
C LEU A 282 -13.65 5.92 -11.76
N LEU A 283 -12.47 5.30 -11.82
CA LEU A 283 -11.20 6.01 -11.87
C LEU A 283 -11.12 6.94 -13.09
N LEU A 284 -11.52 6.46 -14.27
CA LEU A 284 -11.58 7.26 -15.49
C LEU A 284 -12.56 8.43 -15.34
N GLU A 285 -13.80 8.17 -14.90
CA GLU A 285 -14.82 9.21 -14.72
C GLU A 285 -14.33 10.32 -13.79
N ARG A 286 -13.74 9.96 -12.64
CA ARG A 286 -13.21 10.92 -11.69
C ARG A 286 -12.02 11.69 -12.22
N SER A 287 -11.14 11.00 -12.96
CA SER A 287 -10.00 11.63 -13.61
C SER A 287 -10.40 12.68 -14.64
N LEU A 288 -11.40 12.38 -15.47
CA LEU A 288 -11.96 13.31 -16.44
C LEU A 288 -12.57 14.54 -15.77
N LYS A 289 -13.26 14.37 -14.64
CA LYS A 289 -13.79 15.51 -13.86
C LYS A 289 -12.70 16.43 -13.31
N LEU A 290 -11.51 15.93 -13.10
CA LEU A 290 -10.37 16.75 -12.65
C LEU A 290 -9.75 17.59 -13.77
N LEU A 291 -10.03 17.27 -15.03
CA LEU A 291 -9.51 18.01 -16.20
C LEU A 291 -10.36 19.24 -16.53
N VAL A 292 -11.61 19.23 -16.14
CA VAL A 292 -12.54 20.35 -16.27
C VAL A 292 -12.33 21.35 -15.12
#